data_68179d0c63f47d86844b8879faa06411
#
_entry.id   68179d0c63f47d86844b8879faa06411
#
_cell.length_a   1.000
_cell.length_b   1.000
_cell.length_c   1.000
_cell.angle_alpha   90.00
_cell.angle_beta   90.00
_cell.angle_gamma   90.00
#
_symmetry.space_group_name_H-M   'P 1'
#
loop_
_entity.id
_entity.type
_entity.pdbx_description
1 polymer ?
#
loop_
_entity_poly.entity_id
_entity_poly.type
_entity_poly.pdbx_seq_one_letter_code
_entity_poly.pdbx_strand_id
1 'polypeptide(L)'
;VHSMYEHAGAVRIDHVLGLFRLWWIPQGLGARNGAYVTYNHEAMLGVLAIEATRAGGMVVGEDLGTVPDYVRRILADHGVLGTDVEWFNRVDDSPNAGDPYRAPKDYRKQALASVTTHDLPPTAGYLNFAHVKLREELHLLSEPVEAFAASAMAERTAMMNRLVENGYISQTVADDVEGHVQEIVEAMHAMLTDTPSLLLQAALVDGVGECRSQNQPGTSRAVSYTHLRAHETLSDL
;
A
#
# COMPACT_ATOMS: atom_id res chain seq x y z
N VAL A 1 -13.29 9.44 16.94
CA VAL A 1 -12.04 10.17 16.60
C VAL A 1 -11.34 10.66 17.86
N HIS A 2 -12.02 11.42 18.76
CA HIS A 2 -11.41 11.94 19.98
C HIS A 2 -10.66 10.87 20.79
N SER A 3 -11.32 9.78 21.15
CA SER A 3 -10.72 8.68 21.93
C SER A 3 -9.54 7.97 21.24
N MET A 4 -9.45 8.04 19.92
CA MET A 4 -8.29 7.48 19.19
C MET A 4 -7.03 8.31 19.46
N TYR A 5 -7.18 9.63 19.54
CA TYR A 5 -6.05 10.53 19.82
C TYR A 5 -5.60 10.56 21.29
N GLU A 6 -6.36 9.98 22.21
CA GLU A 6 -5.90 9.79 23.60
C GLU A 6 -4.73 8.80 23.68
N HIS A 7 -4.54 7.96 22.64
CA HIS A 7 -3.58 6.87 22.62
C HIS A 7 -2.63 6.89 21.43
N ALA A 8 -2.80 7.81 20.47
CA ALA A 8 -2.01 7.86 19.24
C ALA A 8 -1.76 9.30 18.78
N GLY A 9 -0.56 9.56 18.26
CA GLY A 9 -0.21 10.86 17.65
C GLY A 9 -0.71 11.01 16.21
N ALA A 10 -1.15 9.92 15.57
CA ALA A 10 -1.72 9.93 14.23
C ALA A 10 -2.82 8.88 14.10
N VAL A 11 -3.78 9.12 13.22
CA VAL A 11 -4.86 8.20 12.89
C VAL A 11 -4.85 7.93 11.39
N ARG A 12 -4.83 6.66 10.99
CA ARG A 12 -5.04 6.25 9.61
C ARG A 12 -6.52 5.96 9.37
N ILE A 13 -7.08 6.60 8.35
CA ILE A 13 -8.43 6.35 7.85
C ILE A 13 -8.30 5.43 6.65
N ASP A 14 -8.74 4.20 6.81
CA ASP A 14 -8.78 3.23 5.73
C ASP A 14 -9.86 3.61 4.72
N HIS A 15 -9.58 3.40 3.43
CA HIS A 15 -10.47 3.78 2.33
C HIS A 15 -11.06 5.19 2.51
N VAL A 16 -10.19 6.20 2.57
CA VAL A 16 -10.58 7.59 2.87
C VAL A 16 -11.63 8.15 1.90
N LEU A 17 -11.70 7.62 0.67
CA LEU A 17 -12.76 7.92 -0.31
C LEU A 17 -14.16 7.63 0.26
N GLY A 18 -14.27 6.75 1.26
CA GLY A 18 -15.50 6.47 1.99
C GLY A 18 -16.10 7.66 2.72
N LEU A 19 -15.30 8.73 3.00
CA LEU A 19 -15.82 9.99 3.52
C LEU A 19 -16.60 10.80 2.46
N PHE A 20 -16.38 10.53 1.19
CA PHE A 20 -16.99 11.23 0.06
C PHE A 20 -18.13 10.43 -0.55
N ARG A 21 -17.94 9.14 -0.79
CA ARG A 21 -18.93 8.23 -1.36
C ARG A 21 -18.60 6.78 -1.07
N LEU A 22 -19.62 5.93 -1.00
CA LEU A 22 -19.49 4.47 -0.94
C LEU A 22 -20.42 3.83 -1.97
N TRP A 23 -20.02 2.68 -2.48
CA TRP A 23 -20.86 1.83 -3.32
C TRP A 23 -21.77 0.98 -2.44
N TRP A 24 -23.04 1.28 -2.44
CA TRP A 24 -24.02 0.57 -1.66
C TRP A 24 -24.70 -0.50 -2.50
N ILE A 25 -24.75 -1.72 -1.98
CA ILE A 25 -25.39 -2.86 -2.64
C ILE A 25 -26.59 -3.25 -1.79
N PRO A 26 -27.83 -3.29 -2.34
CA PRO A 26 -28.98 -3.75 -1.61
C PRO A 26 -28.80 -5.21 -1.18
N GLN A 27 -29.27 -5.52 0.03
CA GLN A 27 -29.15 -6.87 0.58
C GLN A 27 -29.79 -7.90 -0.35
N GLY A 28 -29.07 -9.00 -0.61
CA GLY A 28 -29.53 -10.10 -1.47
C GLY A 28 -29.29 -9.85 -2.98
N LEU A 29 -28.77 -8.70 -3.38
CA LEU A 29 -28.40 -8.40 -4.76
C LEU A 29 -26.89 -8.49 -4.97
N GLY A 30 -26.45 -8.73 -6.22
CA GLY A 30 -25.04 -8.73 -6.58
C GLY A 30 -24.48 -7.31 -6.76
N ALA A 31 -23.15 -7.18 -6.76
CA ALA A 31 -22.43 -5.91 -6.82
C ALA A 31 -22.84 -4.99 -7.99
N ARG A 32 -23.27 -5.56 -9.12
CA ARG A 32 -23.73 -4.81 -10.31
C ARG A 32 -25.02 -4.01 -10.05
N ASN A 33 -25.77 -4.33 -9.00
CA ASN A 33 -27.04 -3.67 -8.65
C ASN A 33 -26.88 -2.57 -7.60
N GLY A 34 -25.65 -2.17 -7.32
CA GLY A 34 -25.35 -1.10 -6.39
C GLY A 34 -25.49 0.30 -7.00
N ALA A 35 -25.33 1.30 -6.14
CA ALA A 35 -25.25 2.70 -6.52
C ALA A 35 -24.28 3.44 -5.59
N TYR A 36 -23.65 4.51 -6.10
CA TYR A 36 -22.89 5.40 -5.22
C TYR A 36 -23.82 6.24 -4.35
N VAL A 37 -23.56 6.20 -3.05
CA VAL A 37 -24.17 7.11 -2.07
C VAL A 37 -23.10 8.11 -1.65
N THR A 38 -23.40 9.40 -1.82
CA THR A 38 -22.49 10.49 -1.46
C THR A 38 -22.75 10.96 -0.04
N TYR A 39 -21.70 11.44 0.60
CA TYR A 39 -21.72 11.94 1.98
C TYR A 39 -21.33 13.41 2.07
N ASN A 40 -21.67 14.05 3.18
CA ASN A 40 -21.18 15.39 3.49
C ASN A 40 -19.72 15.30 3.97
N HIS A 41 -18.81 15.23 3.01
CA HIS A 41 -17.37 15.10 3.28
C HIS A 41 -16.80 16.33 4.01
N GLU A 42 -17.34 17.54 3.78
CA GLU A 42 -16.89 18.76 4.46
C GLU A 42 -17.10 18.64 5.97
N ALA A 43 -18.29 18.18 6.39
CA ALA A 43 -18.58 17.99 7.80
C ALA A 43 -17.71 16.89 8.41
N MET A 44 -17.50 15.78 7.70
CA MET A 44 -16.69 14.65 8.19
C MET A 44 -15.21 15.04 8.31
N LEU A 45 -14.65 15.70 7.30
CA LEU A 45 -13.28 16.22 7.32
C LEU A 45 -13.11 17.32 8.37
N GLY A 46 -14.12 18.18 8.54
CA GLY A 46 -14.12 19.21 9.57
C GLY A 46 -14.00 18.61 10.98
N VAL A 47 -14.72 17.54 11.28
CA VAL A 47 -14.60 16.82 12.58
C VAL A 47 -13.20 16.23 12.73
N LEU A 48 -12.66 15.59 11.70
CA LEU A 48 -11.30 15.03 11.74
C LEU A 48 -10.26 16.12 12.00
N ALA A 49 -10.35 17.24 11.29
CA ALA A 49 -9.42 18.36 11.44
C ALA A 49 -9.48 18.99 12.83
N ILE A 50 -10.70 19.17 13.40
CA ILE A 50 -10.88 19.71 14.75
C ILE A 50 -10.24 18.79 15.79
N GLU A 51 -10.52 17.49 15.74
CA GLU A 51 -10.01 16.55 16.73
C GLU A 51 -8.49 16.34 16.59
N ALA A 52 -7.97 16.29 15.37
CA ALA A 52 -6.53 16.23 15.13
C ALA A 52 -5.83 17.50 15.66
N THR A 53 -6.38 18.68 15.39
CA THR A 53 -5.82 19.95 15.87
C THR A 53 -5.84 20.04 17.41
N ARG A 54 -6.93 19.63 18.05
CA ARG A 54 -7.05 19.62 19.52
C ARG A 54 -6.02 18.69 20.17
N ALA A 55 -5.76 17.57 19.53
CA ALA A 55 -4.81 16.57 20.03
C ALA A 55 -3.35 16.86 19.63
N GLY A 56 -3.09 17.83 18.75
CA GLY A 56 -1.78 18.02 18.13
C GLY A 56 -1.35 16.82 17.27
N GLY A 57 -2.34 16.10 16.73
CA GLY A 57 -2.13 14.86 15.97
C GLY A 57 -2.23 15.06 14.47
N MET A 58 -2.00 13.97 13.72
CA MET A 58 -2.06 13.92 12.26
C MET A 58 -3.13 12.94 11.77
N VAL A 59 -3.61 13.14 10.54
CA VAL A 59 -4.48 12.21 9.83
C VAL A 59 -3.79 11.73 8.57
N VAL A 60 -3.77 10.42 8.37
CA VAL A 60 -3.34 9.77 7.13
C VAL A 60 -4.56 9.11 6.50
N GLY A 61 -4.88 9.48 5.26
CA GLY A 61 -5.95 8.86 4.49
C GLY A 61 -5.37 7.81 3.52
N GLU A 62 -5.88 6.59 3.58
CA GLU A 62 -5.58 5.61 2.54
C GLU A 62 -6.38 6.00 1.28
N ASP A 63 -5.66 6.48 0.27
CA ASP A 63 -6.18 6.98 -1.01
C ASP A 63 -5.62 6.21 -2.20
N LEU A 64 -5.41 4.91 -2.02
CA LEU A 64 -4.96 4.02 -3.08
C LEU A 64 -6.10 3.67 -4.06
N GLY A 65 -5.74 3.23 -5.26
CA GLY A 65 -6.67 2.86 -6.31
C GLY A 65 -7.23 4.06 -7.08
N THR A 66 -8.43 3.89 -7.65
CA THR A 66 -9.05 4.90 -8.52
C THR A 66 -9.70 6.01 -7.70
N VAL A 67 -8.91 6.98 -7.29
CA VAL A 67 -9.37 8.15 -6.52
C VAL A 67 -9.44 9.37 -7.43
N PRO A 68 -10.58 10.05 -7.53
CA PRO A 68 -10.69 11.27 -8.33
C PRO A 68 -9.78 12.39 -7.80
N ASP A 69 -9.16 13.15 -8.69
CA ASP A 69 -8.23 14.22 -8.33
C ASP A 69 -8.79 15.27 -7.38
N TYR A 70 -10.09 15.57 -7.50
CA TYR A 70 -10.72 16.52 -6.59
C TYR A 70 -10.72 16.04 -5.14
N VAL A 71 -10.80 14.74 -4.90
CA VAL A 71 -10.72 14.13 -3.57
C VAL A 71 -9.34 14.35 -2.97
N ARG A 72 -8.28 14.01 -3.72
CA ARG A 72 -6.88 14.21 -3.27
C ARG A 72 -6.60 15.67 -2.95
N ARG A 73 -7.12 16.61 -3.76
CA ARG A 73 -6.97 18.05 -3.49
C ARG A 73 -7.67 18.45 -2.19
N ILE A 74 -8.93 18.06 -2.01
CA ILE A 74 -9.69 18.38 -0.79
C ILE A 74 -9.02 17.81 0.45
N LEU A 75 -8.52 16.57 0.39
CA LEU A 75 -7.78 15.95 1.50
C LEU A 75 -6.52 16.76 1.83
N ALA A 76 -5.72 17.11 0.82
CA ALA A 76 -4.52 17.91 1.00
C ALA A 76 -4.80 19.29 1.59
N ASP A 77 -5.86 19.98 1.13
CA ASP A 77 -6.31 21.28 1.65
C ASP A 77 -6.71 21.23 3.14
N HIS A 78 -7.18 20.06 3.60
CA HIS A 78 -7.50 19.80 5.01
C HIS A 78 -6.33 19.25 5.83
N GLY A 79 -5.13 19.16 5.24
CA GLY A 79 -3.94 18.63 5.90
C GLY A 79 -3.93 17.12 6.12
N VAL A 80 -4.81 16.39 5.45
CA VAL A 80 -4.81 14.92 5.46
C VAL A 80 -3.72 14.40 4.54
N LEU A 81 -2.80 13.60 5.08
CA LEU A 81 -1.73 12.97 4.31
C LEU A 81 -2.31 11.83 3.46
N GLY A 82 -1.84 11.71 2.23
CA GLY A 82 -2.14 10.56 1.39
C GLY A 82 -1.26 9.35 1.71
N THR A 83 -1.41 8.27 0.97
CA THR A 83 -0.61 7.06 1.09
C THR A 83 0.09 6.77 -0.23
N ASP A 84 1.42 6.74 -0.24
CA ASP A 84 2.24 6.34 -1.39
C ASP A 84 2.86 4.98 -1.10
N VAL A 85 2.51 3.97 -1.90
CA VAL A 85 3.09 2.63 -1.81
C VAL A 85 3.98 2.39 -3.01
N GLU A 86 5.20 1.98 -2.78
CA GLU A 86 6.26 1.83 -3.78
C GLU A 86 5.80 1.06 -5.02
N TRP A 87 5.17 -0.09 -4.81
CA TRP A 87 4.72 -0.95 -5.90
C TRP A 87 3.63 -0.35 -6.78
N PHE A 88 2.93 0.70 -6.33
CA PHE A 88 1.86 1.37 -7.07
C PHE A 88 2.27 2.74 -7.63
N ASN A 89 3.45 3.24 -7.25
CA ASN A 89 3.84 4.61 -7.55
C ASN A 89 4.46 4.74 -8.94
N ARG A 90 3.62 4.60 -9.97
CA ARG A 90 4.03 4.67 -11.39
C ARG A 90 3.83 6.05 -11.97
N VAL A 91 4.58 6.34 -13.04
CA VAL A 91 4.37 7.56 -13.84
C VAL A 91 2.96 7.54 -14.41
N ASP A 92 2.30 8.70 -14.35
CA ASP A 92 0.92 8.92 -14.83
C ASP A 92 -0.12 7.96 -14.22
N ASP A 93 0.14 7.44 -13.00
CA ASP A 93 -0.72 6.45 -12.33
C ASP A 93 -1.06 5.25 -13.23
N SER A 94 -0.12 4.84 -14.08
CA SER A 94 -0.32 3.77 -15.03
C SER A 94 -0.61 2.43 -14.33
N PRO A 95 -1.62 1.67 -14.80
CA PRO A 95 -1.91 0.34 -14.28
C PRO A 95 -1.02 -0.77 -14.84
N ASN A 96 -0.16 -0.47 -15.84
CA ASN A 96 0.60 -1.50 -16.54
C ASN A 96 1.85 -1.91 -15.75
N ALA A 97 2.04 -3.21 -15.57
CA ALA A 97 3.11 -3.78 -14.77
C ALA A 97 4.54 -3.38 -15.22
N GLY A 98 4.76 -3.25 -16.53
CA GLY A 98 6.07 -2.90 -17.10
C GLY A 98 6.37 -1.40 -17.20
N ASP A 99 5.41 -0.54 -16.88
CA ASP A 99 5.60 0.91 -17.00
C ASP A 99 6.53 1.45 -15.90
N PRO A 100 7.24 2.57 -16.18
CA PRO A 100 8.23 3.10 -15.27
C PRO A 100 7.61 3.62 -13.97
N TYR A 101 8.34 3.44 -12.88
CA TYR A 101 8.02 4.03 -11.59
C TYR A 101 8.40 5.51 -11.54
N ARG A 102 7.74 6.30 -10.69
CA ARG A 102 8.11 7.68 -10.40
C ARG A 102 9.49 7.73 -9.76
N ALA A 103 10.25 8.78 -10.09
CA ALA A 103 11.48 9.04 -9.36
C ALA A 103 11.18 9.39 -7.89
N PRO A 104 12.08 9.08 -6.94
CA PRO A 104 11.86 9.37 -5.51
C PRO A 104 11.47 10.85 -5.25
N LYS A 105 12.13 11.78 -5.91
CA LYS A 105 11.86 13.23 -5.80
C LYS A 105 10.46 13.69 -6.22
N ASP A 106 9.76 12.85 -7.01
CA ASP A 106 8.44 13.15 -7.57
C ASP A 106 7.28 12.55 -6.74
N TYR A 107 7.61 11.98 -5.57
CA TYR A 107 6.61 11.53 -4.59
C TYR A 107 5.85 12.70 -3.99
N ARG A 108 4.65 12.43 -3.49
CA ARG A 108 3.84 13.43 -2.81
C ARG A 108 4.49 13.82 -1.49
N LYS A 109 4.63 15.14 -1.26
CA LYS A 109 5.13 15.65 0.02
C LYS A 109 4.17 15.33 1.17
N GLN A 110 2.88 15.59 0.97
CA GLN A 110 1.83 15.30 1.96
C GLN A 110 1.39 13.84 1.86
N ALA A 111 2.29 12.92 2.17
CA ALA A 111 2.02 11.50 2.16
C ALA A 111 2.77 10.76 3.27
N LEU A 112 2.26 9.57 3.58
CA LEU A 112 2.99 8.48 4.22
C LEU A 112 3.46 7.56 3.09
N ALA A 113 4.78 7.44 2.91
CA ALA A 113 5.37 6.55 1.93
C ALA A 113 5.83 5.25 2.58
N SER A 114 5.62 4.13 1.90
CA SER A 114 6.02 2.80 2.33
C SER A 114 6.41 1.93 1.14
N VAL A 115 7.24 0.90 1.35
CA VAL A 115 7.53 -0.09 0.32
C VAL A 115 6.32 -1.00 0.12
N THR A 116 5.75 -1.49 1.21
CA THR A 116 4.62 -2.44 1.21
C THR A 116 3.57 -2.07 2.25
N THR A 117 2.47 -2.79 2.27
CA THR A 117 1.40 -2.71 3.27
C THR A 117 1.05 -4.11 3.78
N HIS A 118 0.24 -4.20 4.83
CA HIS A 118 -0.26 -5.48 5.35
C HIS A 118 -1.13 -6.26 4.35
N ASP A 119 -1.68 -5.60 3.33
CA ASP A 119 -2.52 -6.20 2.27
C ASP A 119 -1.71 -6.64 1.04
N LEU A 120 -0.41 -6.35 1.04
CA LEU A 120 0.54 -6.80 0.04
C LEU A 120 1.46 -7.86 0.63
N PRO A 121 2.09 -8.69 -0.19
CA PRO A 121 3.17 -9.55 0.27
C PRO A 121 4.28 -8.70 0.91
N PRO A 122 5.01 -9.23 1.91
CA PRO A 122 6.28 -8.66 2.30
C PRO A 122 7.19 -8.49 1.08
N THR A 123 8.09 -7.51 1.12
CA THR A 123 8.93 -7.18 -0.04
C THR A 123 9.74 -8.38 -0.52
N ALA A 124 10.33 -9.16 0.38
CA ALA A 124 11.04 -10.40 0.02
C ALA A 124 10.13 -11.42 -0.67
N GLY A 125 8.89 -11.57 -0.19
CA GLY A 125 7.89 -12.46 -0.82
C GLY A 125 7.45 -11.97 -2.20
N TYR A 126 7.37 -10.66 -2.40
CA TYR A 126 7.07 -10.06 -3.69
C TYR A 126 8.19 -10.31 -4.70
N LEU A 127 9.44 -10.08 -4.31
CA LEU A 127 10.64 -10.32 -5.13
C LEU A 127 10.77 -11.80 -5.54
N ASN A 128 10.37 -12.73 -4.67
CA ASN A 128 10.40 -14.18 -4.89
C ASN A 128 9.13 -14.75 -5.52
N PHE A 129 8.18 -13.90 -5.94
CA PHE A 129 6.90 -14.31 -6.54
C PHE A 129 6.01 -15.20 -5.65
N ALA A 130 6.17 -15.15 -4.32
CA ALA A 130 5.34 -15.91 -3.38
C ALA A 130 3.84 -15.59 -3.53
N HIS A 131 3.50 -14.36 -3.91
CA HIS A 131 2.12 -13.91 -4.15
C HIS A 131 1.49 -14.56 -5.39
N VAL A 132 2.27 -14.92 -6.41
CA VAL A 132 1.77 -15.60 -7.62
C VAL A 132 1.26 -16.98 -7.22
N LYS A 133 2.10 -17.75 -6.53
CA LYS A 133 1.76 -19.08 -6.03
C LYS A 133 0.58 -19.06 -5.06
N LEU A 134 0.60 -18.14 -4.09
CA LEU A 134 -0.47 -17.99 -3.11
C LEU A 134 -1.83 -17.70 -3.77
N ARG A 135 -1.87 -16.78 -4.75
CA ARG A 135 -3.12 -16.45 -5.45
C ARG A 135 -3.63 -17.59 -6.32
N GLU A 136 -2.74 -18.37 -6.92
CA GLU A 136 -3.10 -19.58 -7.67
C GLU A 136 -3.74 -20.61 -6.72
N GLU A 137 -3.07 -20.94 -5.60
CA GLU A 137 -3.55 -21.89 -4.59
C GLU A 137 -4.91 -21.50 -4.00
N LEU A 138 -5.15 -20.20 -3.83
CA LEU A 138 -6.40 -19.66 -3.30
C LEU A 138 -7.48 -19.40 -4.37
N HIS A 139 -7.20 -19.71 -5.64
CA HIS A 139 -8.12 -19.49 -6.76
C HIS A 139 -8.58 -18.03 -6.90
N LEU A 140 -7.66 -17.07 -6.65
CA LEU A 140 -7.94 -15.63 -6.69
C LEU A 140 -7.53 -14.98 -8.04
N LEU A 141 -7.00 -15.75 -8.97
CA LEU A 141 -6.61 -15.24 -10.28
C LEU A 141 -7.84 -15.12 -11.19
N SER A 142 -7.95 -13.97 -11.87
CA SER A 142 -8.96 -13.73 -12.90
C SER A 142 -8.47 -14.02 -14.33
N GLU A 143 -7.18 -14.40 -14.45
CA GLU A 143 -6.47 -14.69 -15.69
C GLU A 143 -5.60 -15.95 -15.51
N PRO A 144 -5.07 -16.56 -16.60
CA PRO A 144 -4.14 -17.68 -16.48
C PRO A 144 -2.92 -17.33 -15.63
N VAL A 145 -2.42 -18.30 -14.84
CA VAL A 145 -1.29 -18.09 -13.93
C VAL A 145 -0.03 -17.64 -14.68
N GLU A 146 0.18 -18.10 -15.91
CA GLU A 146 1.31 -17.71 -16.76
C GLU A 146 1.27 -16.22 -17.12
N ALA A 147 0.07 -15.68 -17.40
CA ALA A 147 -0.11 -14.26 -17.70
C ALA A 147 0.14 -13.41 -16.46
N PHE A 148 -0.39 -13.82 -15.31
CA PHE A 148 -0.14 -13.15 -14.03
C PHE A 148 1.35 -13.19 -13.64
N ALA A 149 2.01 -14.33 -13.79
CA ALA A 149 3.45 -14.47 -13.55
C ALA A 149 4.30 -13.59 -14.48
N ALA A 150 3.91 -13.48 -15.76
CA ALA A 150 4.59 -12.58 -16.70
C ALA A 150 4.44 -11.11 -16.29
N SER A 151 3.27 -10.69 -15.83
CA SER A 151 3.03 -9.34 -15.30
C SER A 151 3.88 -9.08 -14.05
N ALA A 152 3.93 -10.03 -13.11
CA ALA A 152 4.75 -9.92 -11.91
C ALA A 152 6.26 -9.82 -12.23
N MET A 153 6.73 -10.56 -13.25
CA MET A 153 8.11 -10.47 -13.73
C MET A 153 8.41 -9.10 -14.35
N ALA A 154 7.50 -8.57 -15.17
CA ALA A 154 7.66 -7.24 -15.77
C ALA A 154 7.72 -6.15 -14.69
N GLU A 155 6.88 -6.26 -13.67
CA GLU A 155 6.85 -5.34 -12.52
C GLU A 155 8.16 -5.38 -11.72
N ARG A 156 8.65 -6.59 -11.36
CA ARG A 156 9.94 -6.75 -10.70
C ARG A 156 11.07 -6.17 -11.54
N THR A 157 11.08 -6.43 -12.85
CA THR A 157 12.11 -5.91 -13.76
C THR A 157 12.10 -4.38 -13.80
N ALA A 158 10.93 -3.76 -13.89
CA ALA A 158 10.81 -2.31 -13.86
C ALA A 158 11.32 -1.71 -12.54
N MET A 159 11.07 -2.37 -11.41
CA MET A 159 11.60 -1.96 -10.11
C MET A 159 13.13 -2.08 -10.04
N MET A 160 13.70 -3.20 -10.51
CA MET A 160 15.16 -3.37 -10.55
C MET A 160 15.82 -2.30 -11.42
N ASN A 161 15.29 -2.04 -12.61
CA ASN A 161 15.78 -0.97 -13.48
C ASN A 161 15.79 0.39 -12.77
N ARG A 162 14.70 0.72 -12.07
CA ARG A 162 14.60 1.96 -11.30
C ARG A 162 15.67 2.06 -10.21
N LEU A 163 15.90 0.98 -9.45
CA LEU A 163 16.93 0.97 -8.40
C LEU A 163 18.34 1.15 -8.98
N VAL A 164 18.63 0.52 -10.13
CA VAL A 164 19.91 0.69 -10.84
C VAL A 164 20.05 2.11 -11.38
N GLU A 165 19.04 2.64 -12.08
CA GLU A 165 19.06 4.00 -12.67
C GLU A 165 19.26 5.10 -11.63
N ASN A 166 18.77 4.89 -10.41
CA ASN A 166 18.94 5.85 -9.31
C ASN A 166 20.15 5.52 -8.40
N GLY A 167 20.91 4.48 -8.71
CA GLY A 167 22.17 4.15 -8.02
C GLY A 167 22.02 3.48 -6.66
N TYR A 168 20.85 2.89 -6.35
CA TYR A 168 20.61 2.17 -5.08
C TYR A 168 21.16 0.75 -5.10
N ILE A 169 21.21 0.10 -6.27
CA ILE A 169 21.84 -1.21 -6.47
C ILE A 169 22.70 -1.21 -7.75
N SER A 170 23.62 -2.16 -7.83
CA SER A 170 24.38 -2.40 -9.07
C SER A 170 23.58 -3.25 -10.06
N GLN A 171 23.98 -3.24 -11.34
CA GLN A 171 23.40 -4.12 -12.34
C GLN A 171 23.59 -5.62 -11.98
N THR A 172 24.72 -5.97 -11.38
CA THR A 172 24.98 -7.34 -10.92
C THR A 172 23.96 -7.83 -9.91
N VAL A 173 23.55 -6.96 -8.97
CA VAL A 173 22.49 -7.23 -7.98
C VAL A 173 21.14 -7.38 -8.66
N ALA A 174 20.84 -6.50 -9.61
CA ALA A 174 19.57 -6.55 -10.36
C ALA A 174 19.46 -7.81 -11.25
N ASP A 175 20.57 -8.33 -11.75
CA ASP A 175 20.63 -9.55 -12.58
C ASP A 175 20.50 -10.85 -11.74
N ASP A 176 20.77 -10.79 -10.42
CA ASP A 176 20.67 -11.93 -9.49
C ASP A 176 19.82 -11.56 -8.25
N VAL A 177 18.52 -11.32 -8.49
CA VAL A 177 17.58 -10.92 -7.44
C VAL A 177 17.49 -11.95 -6.31
N GLU A 178 17.47 -13.24 -6.66
CA GLU A 178 17.35 -14.34 -5.70
C GLU A 178 18.56 -14.41 -4.75
N GLY A 179 19.76 -14.09 -5.23
CA GLY A 179 20.99 -14.05 -4.43
C GLY A 179 21.12 -12.80 -3.54
N HIS A 180 20.32 -11.74 -3.83
CA HIS A 180 20.48 -10.43 -3.23
C HIS A 180 19.18 -9.84 -2.63
N VAL A 181 18.20 -10.70 -2.28
CA VAL A 181 16.86 -10.25 -1.82
C VAL A 181 16.95 -9.22 -0.70
N GLN A 182 17.74 -9.49 0.35
CA GLN A 182 17.82 -8.58 1.50
C GLN A 182 18.48 -7.24 1.13
N GLU A 183 19.52 -7.25 0.30
CA GLU A 183 20.16 -6.03 -0.21
C GLU A 183 19.17 -5.17 -1.02
N ILE A 184 18.32 -5.80 -1.82
CA ILE A 184 17.30 -5.12 -2.61
C ILE A 184 16.20 -4.54 -1.69
N VAL A 185 15.76 -5.29 -0.68
CA VAL A 185 14.81 -4.80 0.33
C VAL A 185 15.35 -3.55 1.04
N GLU A 186 16.61 -3.58 1.47
CA GLU A 186 17.27 -2.44 2.10
C GLU A 186 17.39 -1.25 1.15
N ALA A 187 17.74 -1.50 -0.12
CA ALA A 187 17.82 -0.47 -1.15
C ALA A 187 16.47 0.21 -1.42
N MET A 188 15.36 -0.56 -1.46
CA MET A 188 14.02 0.00 -1.61
C MET A 188 13.65 0.91 -0.41
N HIS A 189 13.98 0.51 0.81
CA HIS A 189 13.76 1.35 2.00
C HIS A 189 14.66 2.57 2.01
N ALA A 190 15.92 2.45 1.61
CA ALA A 190 16.85 3.57 1.46
C ALA A 190 16.31 4.60 0.45
N MET A 191 15.77 4.13 -0.68
CA MET A 191 15.17 5.00 -1.70
C MET A 191 13.99 5.82 -1.14
N LEU A 192 13.19 5.28 -0.21
CA LEU A 192 12.13 6.06 0.42
C LEU A 192 12.67 7.27 1.20
N THR A 193 13.88 7.21 1.73
CA THR A 193 14.47 8.32 2.49
C THR A 193 14.81 9.53 1.62
N ASP A 194 14.90 9.33 0.30
CA ASP A 194 15.15 10.39 -0.68
C ASP A 194 13.85 10.99 -1.24
N THR A 195 12.70 10.54 -0.75
CA THR A 195 11.41 11.13 -1.13
C THR A 195 11.08 12.36 -0.29
N PRO A 196 10.28 13.31 -0.81
CA PRO A 196 9.82 14.47 -0.03
C PRO A 196 8.69 14.14 0.95
N SER A 197 8.25 12.89 1.05
CA SER A 197 7.11 12.47 1.87
C SER A 197 7.34 12.76 3.35
N LEU A 198 6.32 13.31 4.02
CA LEU A 198 6.43 13.74 5.42
C LEU A 198 6.57 12.58 6.40
N LEU A 199 6.02 11.43 6.08
CA LEU A 199 6.12 10.21 6.89
C LEU A 199 6.65 9.07 6.03
N LEU A 200 7.53 8.26 6.65
CA LEU A 200 8.05 7.04 6.06
C LEU A 200 7.67 5.86 6.97
N GLN A 201 7.24 4.77 6.38
CA GLN A 201 6.90 3.54 7.11
C GLN A 201 7.72 2.38 6.58
N ALA A 202 8.42 1.70 7.48
CA ALA A 202 9.05 0.41 7.21
C ALA A 202 8.21 -0.71 7.80
N ALA A 203 7.96 -1.76 7.02
CA ALA A 203 7.29 -2.96 7.51
C ALA A 203 8.28 -3.83 8.31
N LEU A 204 7.93 -4.18 9.55
CA LEU A 204 8.80 -5.00 10.40
C LEU A 204 9.15 -6.35 9.76
N VAL A 205 8.21 -6.91 9.00
CA VAL A 205 8.39 -8.18 8.27
C VAL A 205 9.50 -8.11 7.22
N ASP A 206 9.73 -6.95 6.61
CA ASP A 206 10.82 -6.74 5.65
C ASP A 206 12.19 -6.77 6.35
N GLY A 207 12.26 -6.28 7.60
CA GLY A 207 13.49 -6.29 8.37
C GLY A 207 13.97 -7.68 8.79
N VAL A 208 13.07 -8.68 8.77
CA VAL A 208 13.41 -10.09 9.09
C VAL A 208 13.37 -11.02 7.89
N GLY A 209 13.16 -10.48 6.68
CA GLY A 209 13.13 -11.26 5.45
C GLY A 209 11.93 -12.21 5.33
N GLU A 210 10.80 -11.90 5.97
CA GLU A 210 9.58 -12.73 5.87
C GLU A 210 9.02 -12.67 4.46
N CYS A 211 8.62 -13.84 3.93
CA CYS A 211 8.04 -13.98 2.59
C CYS A 211 6.52 -14.23 2.60
N ARG A 212 5.97 -14.67 3.75
CA ARG A 212 4.55 -15.03 3.86
C ARG A 212 3.68 -13.80 4.01
N SER A 213 2.62 -13.71 3.22
CA SER A 213 1.65 -12.63 3.33
C SER A 213 0.92 -12.67 4.68
N GLN A 214 0.81 -11.52 5.35
CA GLN A 214 0.08 -11.35 6.61
C GLN A 214 -1.43 -11.33 6.37
N ASN A 215 -1.84 -10.70 5.27
CA ASN A 215 -3.22 -10.65 4.84
C ASN A 215 -3.28 -10.80 3.32
N GLN A 216 -4.24 -11.60 2.84
CA GLN A 216 -4.55 -11.74 1.43
C GLN A 216 -5.97 -11.24 1.19
N PRO A 217 -6.14 -10.06 0.59
CA PRO A 217 -7.46 -9.54 0.22
C PRO A 217 -8.25 -10.54 -0.63
N GLY A 218 -9.55 -10.61 -0.39
CA GLY A 218 -10.44 -11.58 -1.04
C GLY A 218 -10.56 -12.90 -0.28
N THR A 219 -9.88 -13.07 0.86
CA THR A 219 -10.04 -14.22 1.75
C THR A 219 -10.57 -13.79 3.13
N SER A 220 -11.24 -14.73 3.82
CA SER A 220 -11.73 -14.50 5.18
C SER A 220 -11.26 -15.57 6.19
N ARG A 221 -10.60 -16.62 5.71
CA ARG A 221 -10.17 -17.76 6.55
C ARG A 221 -8.77 -18.28 6.25
N ALA A 222 -8.26 -18.12 5.04
CA ALA A 222 -7.00 -18.72 4.63
C ALA A 222 -5.80 -17.86 5.08
N VAL A 223 -5.75 -16.62 4.65
CA VAL A 223 -4.69 -15.66 5.02
C VAL A 223 -5.36 -14.34 5.39
N SER A 224 -5.52 -14.10 6.69
CA SER A 224 -6.17 -12.88 7.19
C SER A 224 -5.62 -12.52 8.57
N TYR A 225 -5.20 -11.29 8.75
CA TYR A 225 -4.69 -10.77 10.02
C TYR A 225 -5.75 -10.77 11.14
N THR A 226 -7.05 -10.87 10.82
CA THR A 226 -8.12 -10.97 11.81
C THR A 226 -8.05 -12.24 12.65
N HIS A 227 -7.30 -13.26 12.21
CA HIS A 227 -7.06 -14.49 12.94
C HIS A 227 -5.76 -14.46 13.76
N LEU A 228 -4.91 -13.46 13.55
CA LEU A 228 -3.67 -13.33 14.32
C LEU A 228 -3.99 -12.84 15.74
N ARG A 229 -3.57 -13.59 16.73
CA ARG A 229 -3.64 -13.20 18.14
C ARG A 229 -2.31 -12.58 18.55
N ALA A 230 -2.36 -11.60 19.46
CA ALA A 230 -1.18 -10.86 19.91
C ALA A 230 -0.04 -11.72 20.47
N HIS A 231 -0.34 -12.95 20.91
CA HIS A 231 0.67 -13.88 21.45
C HIS A 231 1.21 -14.88 20.42
N GLU A 232 0.58 -15.01 19.26
CA GLU A 232 1.03 -15.95 18.22
C GLU A 232 2.22 -15.36 17.44
N THR A 233 2.38 -14.05 17.48
CA THR A 233 3.53 -13.34 16.90
C THR A 233 4.82 -13.45 17.73
N LEU A 234 4.74 -13.94 18.97
CA LEU A 234 5.89 -14.06 19.87
C LEU A 234 6.33 -15.51 20.12
N SER A 235 5.54 -16.50 19.75
CA SER A 235 5.84 -17.93 20.00
C SER A 235 6.42 -18.67 18.80
N ASP A 236 6.40 -18.07 17.62
CA ASP A 236 6.90 -18.67 16.37
C ASP A 236 8.18 -17.98 15.85
N LEU A 237 8.76 -17.07 16.64
CA LEU A 237 10.08 -16.50 16.48
C LEU A 237 11.06 -17.13 17.45
#